data_342f53a4feaecc7dae3759a47561b041
#
_entry.id   342f53a4feaecc7dae3759a47561b041
#
_cell.length_a   1.000
_cell.length_b   1.000
_cell.length_c   1.000
_cell.angle_alpha   90.00
_cell.angle_beta   90.00
_cell.angle_gamma   90.00
#
_symmetry.space_group_name_H-M   'P 1'
#
loop_
_entity.id
_entity.type
_entity.pdbx_description
1 polymer ?
#
loop_
_entity_poly.entity_id
_entity_poly.type
_entity_poly.pdbx_seq_one_letter_code
_entity_poly.pdbx_strand_id
1 'polypeptide(L)'
;MTSVGKTMFPLANGIKNITAMKARYDQLQTQLASGEKASTLAEMGSDRYFDLALRQRMARMEGYQQSISTVNLRLEVLDTVMSRLDTIESDARAAAISGGGGTSGINFQTTPTLAGSRFDEVLTLLNTDVAGRYMFGGNRTDSQPVATSSDVMNGVGARAGFKQVAGERKLADLGADHLGRLDISRVTDTVTLAEETTVFGMKLSGITTTSANIAVTAPGGGPPPALTVKFGTPLPNAGDKVQVSFTMPDGTEEQIVLVATSGTPGDGEFQIGADADATAASFETALTGSVKQLAETTLVSASAYAAAENFFNGQGEQVMRVDGPPFDSATGLIAGTSANTMLWYTGEDSADPRSTVTARVGEGTTVGYGVQANESGFINLIQTLAAVAVQDFPDSDPTSEKRYSSMMSRNAARLADTKDNQPGSLAAITVELGLAQSTTGAIAERHTAHSAQLGNMLEQIEAAPTETIAMEILALKTRLEASYQTTALLSQLSLVNYMR
;
A
#
# COMPACT_ATOMS: atom_id res chain seq x y z
N MET A 1 8.90 78.82 64.03
CA MET A 1 8.47 78.89 62.66
C MET A 1 9.69 78.56 61.84
N THR A 2 9.82 77.36 61.33
CA THR A 2 10.88 76.81 60.54
C THR A 2 10.80 77.32 59.13
N SER A 3 11.72 78.25 58.77
CA SER A 3 11.96 78.58 57.38
C SER A 3 12.61 77.39 56.65
N VAL A 4 11.76 76.64 55.92
CA VAL A 4 12.27 75.64 55.02
C VAL A 4 12.94 76.37 53.88
N GLY A 5 14.28 76.16 53.81
CA GLY A 5 15.12 76.85 52.84
C GLY A 5 14.72 76.62 51.42
N LYS A 6 14.15 77.65 50.77
CA LYS A 6 13.78 77.67 49.34
C LYS A 6 14.95 77.44 48.38
N THR A 7 16.21 77.43 48.94
CA THR A 7 17.48 77.24 48.18
C THR A 7 17.77 75.76 47.93
N MET A 8 17.22 74.80 48.67
CA MET A 8 17.47 73.35 48.46
C MET A 8 16.63 72.69 47.36
N PHE A 9 15.46 73.29 47.05
CA PHE A 9 14.58 72.79 46.02
C PHE A 9 15.18 72.77 44.59
N PRO A 10 15.87 73.83 44.15
CA PRO A 10 16.49 73.80 42.83
C PRO A 10 17.61 72.81 42.71
N LEU A 11 18.40 72.58 43.75
CA LEU A 11 19.52 71.61 43.80
C LEU A 11 19.02 70.20 43.76
N ALA A 12 17.99 69.90 44.58
CA ALA A 12 17.37 68.57 44.61
C ALA A 12 16.72 68.21 43.26
N ASN A 13 16.03 69.15 42.61
CA ASN A 13 15.48 68.97 41.26
C ASN A 13 16.58 68.81 40.20
N GLY A 14 17.71 69.56 40.33
CA GLY A 14 18.85 69.41 39.44
C GLY A 14 19.47 68.04 39.51
N ILE A 15 19.70 67.52 40.74
CA ILE A 15 20.22 66.16 40.96
C ILE A 15 19.26 65.10 40.42
N LYS A 16 17.97 65.25 40.65
CA LYS A 16 16.94 64.32 40.13
C LYS A 16 16.94 64.29 38.59
N ASN A 17 17.06 65.45 37.94
CA ASN A 17 17.14 65.55 36.49
C ASN A 17 18.45 64.95 35.95
N ILE A 18 19.59 65.14 36.61
CA ILE A 18 20.86 64.52 36.24
C ILE A 18 20.75 62.99 36.38
N THR A 19 20.19 62.48 37.46
CA THR A 19 19.98 61.03 37.64
C THR A 19 19.10 60.44 36.57
N ALA A 20 17.99 61.12 36.19
CA ALA A 20 17.11 60.71 35.14
C ALA A 20 17.80 60.73 33.74
N MET A 21 18.59 61.80 33.46
CA MET A 21 19.36 61.87 32.21
C MET A 21 20.45 60.78 32.14
N LYS A 22 21.12 60.48 33.27
CA LYS A 22 22.11 59.38 33.32
C LYS A 22 21.45 58.02 33.09
N ALA A 23 20.35 57.73 33.74
CA ALA A 23 19.59 56.49 33.51
C ALA A 23 19.14 56.34 32.04
N ARG A 24 18.71 57.46 31.40
CA ARG A 24 18.38 57.47 29.97
C ARG A 24 19.57 57.26 29.08
N TYR A 25 20.74 57.84 29.44
CA TYR A 25 22.00 57.66 28.73
C TYR A 25 22.46 56.18 28.80
N ASP A 26 22.45 55.58 29.98
CA ASP A 26 22.84 54.18 30.18
C ASP A 26 21.89 53.23 29.39
N GLN A 27 20.57 53.53 29.35
CA GLN A 27 19.58 52.81 28.56
C GLN A 27 19.89 52.90 27.05
N LEU A 28 20.18 54.10 26.55
CA LEU A 28 20.51 54.30 25.13
C LEU A 28 21.84 53.64 24.74
N GLN A 29 22.81 53.61 25.63
CA GLN A 29 24.06 52.85 25.41
C GLN A 29 23.80 51.35 25.32
N THR A 30 22.89 50.80 26.14
CA THR A 30 22.51 49.41 26.09
C THR A 30 21.81 49.10 24.78
N GLN A 31 20.85 49.95 24.33
CA GLN A 31 20.16 49.82 23.05
C GLN A 31 21.13 49.92 21.86
N LEU A 32 22.14 50.80 21.91
CA LEU A 32 23.13 50.92 20.85
C LEU A 32 24.05 49.69 20.79
N ALA A 33 24.39 49.13 21.96
CA ALA A 33 25.27 47.98 22.06
C ALA A 33 24.60 46.66 21.68
N SER A 34 23.32 46.50 22.04
CA SER A 34 22.51 45.32 21.69
C SER A 34 21.90 45.38 20.30
N GLY A 35 21.70 46.58 19.76
CA GLY A 35 20.91 46.79 18.53
C GLY A 35 19.40 46.63 18.73
N GLU A 36 18.94 46.38 19.94
CA GLU A 36 17.54 46.18 20.29
C GLU A 36 16.93 47.42 20.96
N LYS A 37 15.68 47.71 20.65
CA LYS A 37 14.89 48.82 21.19
C LYS A 37 14.58 48.67 22.67
N ALA A 38 14.44 47.41 23.12
CA ALA A 38 14.17 47.05 24.52
C ALA A 38 14.87 45.76 24.91
N SER A 39 15.38 45.67 26.09
CA SER A 39 16.02 44.46 26.64
C SER A 39 15.01 43.46 27.24
N THR A 40 13.80 43.92 27.51
CA THR A 40 12.71 43.12 28.06
C THR A 40 11.40 43.46 27.41
N LEU A 41 10.48 42.50 27.36
CA LEU A 41 9.11 42.70 26.85
C LEU A 41 8.36 43.80 27.62
N ALA A 42 8.69 44.06 28.86
CA ALA A 42 8.09 45.13 29.66
C ALA A 42 8.47 46.55 29.15
N GLU A 43 9.67 46.68 28.61
CA GLU A 43 10.22 47.95 28.09
C GLU A 43 9.70 48.25 26.66
N MET A 44 9.17 47.26 25.93
CA MET A 44 8.61 47.46 24.59
C MET A 44 7.32 48.29 24.54
N GLY A 45 6.67 48.50 25.68
CA GLY A 45 5.48 49.36 25.79
C GLY A 45 4.31 48.85 24.92
N SER A 46 3.82 49.67 23.98
CA SER A 46 2.70 49.33 23.06
C SER A 46 3.06 48.24 22.06
N ASP A 47 4.34 48.14 21.69
CA ASP A 47 4.80 47.20 20.66
C ASP A 47 4.84 45.75 21.14
N ARG A 48 4.80 45.55 22.49
CA ARG A 48 4.81 44.23 23.13
C ARG A 48 3.70 43.29 22.62
N TYR A 49 2.52 43.82 22.31
CA TYR A 49 1.39 43.03 21.80
C TYR A 49 1.70 42.47 20.41
N PHE A 50 2.26 43.31 19.54
CA PHE A 50 2.63 42.90 18.18
C PHE A 50 3.81 41.92 18.19
N ASP A 51 4.84 42.15 19.02
CA ASP A 51 5.97 41.25 19.18
C ASP A 51 5.51 39.85 19.61
N LEU A 52 4.71 39.73 20.67
CA LEU A 52 4.19 38.47 21.16
C LEU A 52 3.32 37.76 20.09
N ALA A 53 2.51 38.50 19.35
CA ALA A 53 1.66 37.93 18.32
C ALA A 53 2.48 37.38 17.14
N LEU A 54 3.55 38.08 16.74
CA LEU A 54 4.47 37.63 15.68
C LEU A 54 5.24 36.39 16.12
N ARG A 55 5.82 36.41 17.34
CA ARG A 55 6.54 35.27 17.89
C ARG A 55 5.66 34.02 18.02
N GLN A 56 4.40 34.18 18.47
CA GLN A 56 3.44 33.07 18.49
C GLN A 56 3.13 32.51 17.11
N ARG A 57 3.03 33.37 16.09
CA ARG A 57 2.84 32.93 14.71
C ARG A 57 4.07 32.19 14.18
N MET A 58 5.26 32.69 14.43
CA MET A 58 6.51 32.03 14.04
C MET A 58 6.64 30.67 14.70
N ALA A 59 6.40 30.55 16.01
CA ALA A 59 6.46 29.30 16.73
C ALA A 59 5.45 28.26 16.18
N ARG A 60 4.24 28.70 15.79
CA ARG A 60 3.27 27.80 15.12
C ARG A 60 3.78 27.34 13.76
N MET A 61 4.38 28.21 12.98
CA MET A 61 4.97 27.87 11.67
C MET A 61 6.12 26.87 11.81
N GLU A 62 6.98 27.08 12.79
CA GLU A 62 8.06 26.15 13.12
C GLU A 62 7.51 24.76 13.49
N GLY A 63 6.45 24.69 14.29
CA GLY A 63 5.75 23.44 14.60
C GLY A 63 5.18 22.75 13.35
N TYR A 64 4.61 23.51 12.40
CA TYR A 64 4.16 22.94 11.14
C TYR A 64 5.32 22.47 10.25
N GLN A 65 6.42 23.23 10.18
CA GLN A 65 7.62 22.81 9.43
C GLN A 65 8.21 21.52 9.98
N GLN A 66 8.25 21.36 11.31
CA GLN A 66 8.71 20.13 11.94
C GLN A 66 7.78 18.94 11.65
N SER A 67 6.46 19.17 11.66
CA SER A 67 5.47 18.15 11.23
C SER A 67 5.70 17.75 9.77
N ILE A 68 5.86 18.71 8.86
CA ILE A 68 6.13 18.48 7.44
C ILE A 68 7.43 17.69 7.25
N SER A 69 8.50 18.06 7.94
CA SER A 69 9.78 17.35 7.85
C SER A 69 9.64 15.87 8.25
N THR A 70 8.88 15.59 9.32
CA THR A 70 8.61 14.22 9.75
C THR A 70 7.79 13.44 8.72
N VAL A 71 6.79 14.09 8.11
CA VAL A 71 5.96 13.47 7.05
C VAL A 71 6.78 13.21 5.80
N ASN A 72 7.58 14.17 5.36
CA ASN A 72 8.43 14.01 4.19
C ASN A 72 9.42 12.86 4.33
N LEU A 73 10.02 12.69 5.52
CA LEU A 73 10.87 11.52 5.79
C LEU A 73 10.10 10.19 5.61
N ARG A 74 8.85 10.12 6.10
CA ARG A 74 8.02 8.92 5.95
C ARG A 74 7.61 8.69 4.51
N LEU A 75 7.24 9.74 3.79
CA LEU A 75 6.90 9.67 2.37
C LEU A 75 8.10 9.21 1.52
N GLU A 76 9.31 9.65 1.83
CA GLU A 76 10.55 9.20 1.15
C GLU A 76 10.82 7.70 1.38
N VAL A 77 10.59 7.21 2.60
CA VAL A 77 10.69 5.77 2.89
C VAL A 77 9.60 5.00 2.14
N LEU A 78 8.35 5.49 2.15
CA LEU A 78 7.26 4.88 1.39
C LEU A 78 7.57 4.84 -0.12
N ASP A 79 8.08 5.93 -0.69
CA ASP A 79 8.46 6.00 -2.11
C ASP A 79 9.53 4.96 -2.47
N THR A 80 10.55 4.83 -1.59
CA THR A 80 11.60 3.81 -1.74
C THR A 80 11.02 2.39 -1.73
N VAL A 81 10.11 2.10 -0.80
CA VAL A 81 9.45 0.79 -0.69
C VAL A 81 8.55 0.54 -1.90
N MET A 82 7.74 1.53 -2.29
CA MET A 82 6.86 1.43 -3.46
C MET A 82 7.64 1.18 -4.75
N SER A 83 8.74 1.89 -4.97
CA SER A 83 9.63 1.67 -6.12
C SER A 83 10.22 0.24 -6.14
N ARG A 84 10.51 -0.32 -4.98
CA ARG A 84 11.00 -1.70 -4.89
C ARG A 84 9.90 -2.70 -5.18
N LEU A 85 8.68 -2.49 -4.67
CA LEU A 85 7.51 -3.32 -4.96
C LEU A 85 7.14 -3.29 -6.44
N ASP A 86 7.17 -2.13 -7.08
CA ASP A 86 6.96 -1.96 -8.52
C ASP A 86 8.00 -2.74 -9.34
N THR A 87 9.28 -2.71 -8.91
CA THR A 87 10.34 -3.52 -9.54
C THR A 87 10.04 -5.01 -9.43
N ILE A 88 9.60 -5.50 -8.26
CA ILE A 88 9.24 -6.91 -8.05
C ILE A 88 8.05 -7.30 -8.92
N GLU A 89 7.03 -6.45 -9.01
CA GLU A 89 5.86 -6.67 -9.87
C GLU A 89 6.27 -6.74 -11.36
N SER A 90 7.09 -5.80 -11.80
CA SER A 90 7.61 -5.75 -13.18
C SER A 90 8.44 -6.98 -13.53
N ASP A 91 9.33 -7.42 -12.63
CA ASP A 91 10.12 -8.66 -12.78
C ASP A 91 9.21 -9.89 -12.87
N ALA A 92 8.19 -9.98 -11.99
CA ALA A 92 7.22 -11.07 -11.99
C ALA A 92 6.38 -11.10 -13.28
N ARG A 93 5.96 -9.93 -13.76
CA ARG A 93 5.24 -9.74 -15.03
C ARG A 93 6.12 -10.19 -16.23
N ALA A 94 7.37 -9.75 -16.29
CA ALA A 94 8.30 -10.13 -17.35
C ALA A 94 8.55 -11.65 -17.37
N ALA A 95 8.74 -12.26 -16.20
CA ALA A 95 8.88 -13.71 -16.07
C ALA A 95 7.61 -14.45 -16.52
N ALA A 96 6.42 -13.93 -16.19
CA ALA A 96 5.15 -14.50 -16.58
C ALA A 96 4.93 -14.46 -18.10
N ILE A 97 5.21 -13.34 -18.75
CA ILE A 97 5.10 -13.19 -20.21
C ILE A 97 6.07 -14.17 -20.91
N SER A 98 7.32 -14.26 -20.45
CA SER A 98 8.31 -15.17 -21.01
C SER A 98 7.91 -16.63 -20.82
N GLY A 99 7.41 -17.01 -19.63
CA GLY A 99 7.02 -18.39 -19.31
C GLY A 99 5.69 -18.81 -19.93
N GLY A 100 4.76 -17.89 -20.19
CA GLY A 100 3.49 -18.16 -20.87
C GLY A 100 3.68 -18.50 -22.36
N GLY A 101 4.75 -18.03 -22.99
CA GLY A 101 5.09 -18.32 -24.39
C GLY A 101 5.78 -19.67 -24.65
N GLY A 102 6.08 -20.43 -23.60
CA GLY A 102 6.72 -21.74 -23.66
C GLY A 102 7.90 -21.86 -22.71
N THR A 103 8.39 -23.08 -22.54
CA THR A 103 9.45 -23.42 -21.56
C THR A 103 10.84 -23.55 -22.15
N SER A 104 11.00 -23.34 -23.48
CA SER A 104 12.27 -23.50 -24.18
C SER A 104 13.33 -22.56 -23.61
N GLY A 105 14.38 -23.16 -23.02
CA GLY A 105 15.49 -22.42 -22.41
C GLY A 105 15.23 -21.83 -21.03
N ILE A 106 14.06 -22.09 -20.42
CA ILE A 106 13.69 -21.61 -19.06
C ILE A 106 13.87 -22.77 -18.08
N ASN A 107 14.62 -22.54 -17.00
CA ASN A 107 14.66 -23.47 -15.87
C ASN A 107 13.47 -23.18 -14.94
N PHE A 108 12.29 -23.71 -15.31
CA PHE A 108 11.06 -23.45 -14.58
C PHE A 108 10.99 -24.11 -13.19
N GLN A 109 11.86 -25.09 -12.91
CA GLN A 109 11.91 -25.76 -11.60
C GLN A 109 12.38 -24.85 -10.47
N THR A 110 13.16 -23.82 -10.78
CA THR A 110 13.63 -22.83 -9.79
C THR A 110 12.62 -21.71 -9.54
N THR A 111 11.59 -21.60 -10.37
CA THR A 111 10.59 -20.52 -10.30
C THR A 111 9.85 -20.48 -8.97
N PRO A 112 9.41 -21.61 -8.37
CA PRO A 112 8.74 -21.56 -7.06
C PRO A 112 9.66 -21.03 -5.94
N THR A 113 10.94 -21.40 -5.96
CA THR A 113 11.91 -20.90 -4.97
C THR A 113 12.16 -19.40 -5.14
N LEU A 114 12.28 -18.92 -6.39
CA LEU A 114 12.41 -17.49 -6.67
C LEU A 114 11.16 -16.71 -6.25
N ALA A 115 9.98 -17.23 -6.58
CA ALA A 115 8.73 -16.62 -6.16
C ALA A 115 8.60 -16.58 -4.63
N GLY A 116 9.01 -17.63 -3.92
CA GLY A 116 9.08 -17.67 -2.46
C GLY A 116 10.01 -16.62 -1.88
N SER A 117 11.19 -16.41 -2.48
CA SER A 117 12.13 -15.38 -2.06
C SER A 117 11.59 -13.97 -2.30
N ARG A 118 10.90 -13.74 -3.43
CA ARG A 118 10.23 -12.45 -3.71
C ARG A 118 9.05 -12.20 -2.78
N PHE A 119 8.29 -13.24 -2.47
CA PHE A 119 7.21 -13.17 -1.48
C PHE A 119 7.73 -12.77 -0.09
N ASP A 120 8.84 -13.36 0.37
CA ASP A 120 9.50 -12.98 1.62
C ASP A 120 9.95 -11.51 1.61
N GLU A 121 10.55 -11.07 0.51
CA GLU A 121 10.95 -9.68 0.32
C GLU A 121 9.74 -8.72 0.39
N VAL A 122 8.63 -9.03 -0.29
CA VAL A 122 7.40 -8.22 -0.25
C VAL A 122 6.84 -8.10 1.16
N LEU A 123 6.70 -9.20 1.90
CA LEU A 123 6.20 -9.15 3.28
C LEU A 123 7.15 -8.39 4.23
N THR A 124 8.46 -8.48 3.98
CA THR A 124 9.45 -7.70 4.73
C THR A 124 9.31 -6.20 4.44
N LEU A 125 9.13 -5.82 3.18
CA LEU A 125 8.89 -4.42 2.77
C LEU A 125 7.60 -3.86 3.37
N LEU A 126 6.53 -4.65 3.41
CA LEU A 126 5.26 -4.25 4.02
C LEU A 126 5.32 -4.15 5.56
N ASN A 127 6.37 -4.68 6.19
CA ASN A 127 6.67 -4.50 7.61
C ASN A 127 7.71 -3.39 7.88
N THR A 128 7.98 -2.53 6.90
CA THR A 128 8.89 -1.39 7.09
C THR A 128 8.35 -0.43 8.14
N ASP A 129 9.21 -0.03 9.07
CA ASP A 129 8.92 0.98 10.09
C ASP A 129 9.82 2.21 9.98
N VAL A 130 9.32 3.33 10.48
CA VAL A 130 10.09 4.57 10.66
C VAL A 130 9.98 5.00 12.11
N ALA A 131 11.08 4.91 12.83
CA ALA A 131 11.16 5.22 14.26
C ALA A 131 10.16 4.42 15.11
N GLY A 132 10.03 3.12 14.83
CA GLY A 132 9.14 2.19 15.55
C GLY A 132 7.68 2.30 15.15
N ARG A 133 7.35 3.01 14.06
CA ARG A 133 5.99 3.12 13.53
C ARG A 133 5.91 2.44 12.17
N TYR A 134 5.15 1.36 12.10
CA TYR A 134 4.91 0.62 10.86
C TYR A 134 4.11 1.45 9.86
N MET A 135 4.50 1.37 8.59
CA MET A 135 3.99 2.26 7.55
C MET A 135 2.78 1.71 6.79
N PHE A 136 2.58 0.39 6.78
CA PHE A 136 1.55 -0.30 5.98
C PHE A 136 0.40 -0.86 6.82
N GLY A 137 0.23 -0.39 8.05
CA GLY A 137 -0.82 -0.83 8.96
C GLY A 137 -2.00 0.14 9.11
N GLY A 138 -2.08 1.18 8.27
CA GLY A 138 -3.02 2.28 8.48
C GLY A 138 -2.72 3.00 9.80
N ASN A 139 -3.72 3.25 10.64
CA ASN A 139 -3.53 3.89 11.95
C ASN A 139 -2.91 2.96 13.01
N ARG A 140 -2.86 1.64 12.77
CA ARG A 140 -2.19 0.67 13.65
C ARG A 140 -0.71 0.64 13.36
N THR A 141 0.00 1.62 13.90
CA THR A 141 1.42 1.85 13.60
C THR A 141 2.38 1.25 14.63
N ASP A 142 1.90 0.68 15.72
CA ASP A 142 2.66 0.18 16.87
C ASP A 142 2.90 -1.34 16.83
N SER A 143 2.32 -2.03 15.87
CA SER A 143 2.47 -3.48 15.66
C SER A 143 2.71 -3.80 14.19
N GLN A 144 3.41 -4.91 13.93
CA GLN A 144 3.62 -5.39 12.56
C GLN A 144 2.28 -5.64 11.87
N PRO A 145 2.01 -4.99 10.72
CA PRO A 145 0.76 -5.17 10.01
C PRO A 145 0.63 -6.53 9.32
N VAL A 146 1.75 -7.13 8.92
CA VAL A 146 1.80 -8.38 8.16
C VAL A 146 2.58 -9.43 8.95
N ALA A 147 2.05 -10.64 9.02
CA ALA A 147 2.77 -11.76 9.65
C ALA A 147 4.03 -12.13 8.86
N THR A 148 5.00 -12.81 9.49
CA THR A 148 6.23 -13.21 8.82
C THR A 148 5.94 -14.18 7.66
N SER A 149 6.76 -14.14 6.62
CA SER A 149 6.56 -14.99 5.44
C SER A 149 6.57 -16.49 5.80
N SER A 150 7.43 -16.88 6.74
CA SER A 150 7.45 -18.25 7.26
C SER A 150 6.14 -18.66 7.92
N ASP A 151 5.58 -17.79 8.77
CA ASP A 151 4.33 -18.07 9.49
C ASP A 151 3.14 -18.09 8.51
N VAL A 152 3.11 -17.16 7.56
CA VAL A 152 2.08 -17.11 6.53
C VAL A 152 2.10 -18.36 5.65
N MET A 153 3.29 -18.79 5.21
CA MET A 153 3.41 -19.93 4.29
C MET A 153 3.24 -21.27 4.99
N ASN A 154 3.85 -21.45 6.16
CA ASN A 154 3.93 -22.77 6.82
C ASN A 154 2.94 -22.93 7.99
N GLY A 155 2.38 -21.83 8.50
CA GLY A 155 1.54 -21.83 9.70
C GLY A 155 2.34 -21.85 10.99
N VAL A 156 1.63 -21.75 12.12
CA VAL A 156 2.22 -21.78 13.47
C VAL A 156 1.37 -22.65 14.39
N GLY A 157 1.95 -23.73 14.89
CA GLY A 157 1.24 -24.67 15.77
C GLY A 157 0.05 -25.32 15.08
N ALA A 158 -1.17 -25.11 15.59
CA ALA A 158 -2.41 -25.64 15.00
C ALA A 158 -2.97 -24.75 13.89
N ARG A 159 -2.41 -23.56 13.68
CA ARG A 159 -2.89 -22.61 12.65
C ARG A 159 -2.26 -22.94 11.30
N ALA A 160 -3.09 -23.31 10.35
CA ALA A 160 -2.68 -23.61 8.99
C ALA A 160 -2.17 -22.37 8.27
N GLY A 161 -1.02 -22.48 7.59
CA GLY A 161 -0.51 -21.50 6.66
C GLY A 161 -1.04 -21.73 5.24
N PHE A 162 -0.63 -20.87 4.33
CA PHE A 162 -1.09 -20.87 2.94
C PHE A 162 -0.79 -22.20 2.22
N LYS A 163 0.38 -22.81 2.43
CA LYS A 163 0.72 -24.11 1.82
C LYS A 163 -0.30 -25.20 2.13
N GLN A 164 -0.75 -25.24 3.39
CA GLN A 164 -1.76 -26.21 3.79
C GLN A 164 -3.12 -25.89 3.15
N VAL A 165 -3.56 -24.64 3.18
CA VAL A 165 -4.84 -24.22 2.59
C VAL A 165 -4.88 -24.47 1.08
N ALA A 166 -3.79 -24.17 0.38
CA ALA A 166 -3.65 -24.45 -1.05
C ALA A 166 -3.62 -25.94 -1.35
N GLY A 167 -2.96 -26.76 -0.50
CA GLY A 167 -2.95 -28.21 -0.62
C GLY A 167 -4.34 -28.84 -0.43
N GLU A 168 -5.09 -28.40 0.58
CA GLU A 168 -6.46 -28.81 0.83
C GLU A 168 -7.37 -28.47 -0.36
N ARG A 169 -7.26 -27.24 -0.87
CA ARG A 169 -8.03 -26.78 -2.02
C ARG A 169 -7.71 -27.58 -3.28
N LYS A 170 -6.43 -27.81 -3.56
CA LYS A 170 -5.99 -28.62 -4.71
C LYS A 170 -6.59 -30.03 -4.68
N LEU A 171 -6.55 -30.72 -3.53
CA LEU A 171 -7.14 -32.06 -3.41
C LEU A 171 -8.65 -32.04 -3.61
N ALA A 172 -9.35 -31.04 -3.04
CA ALA A 172 -10.79 -30.89 -3.19
C ALA A 172 -11.21 -30.60 -4.63
N ASP A 173 -10.46 -29.75 -5.35
CA ASP A 173 -10.73 -29.43 -6.74
C ASP A 173 -10.41 -30.58 -7.70
N LEU A 174 -9.34 -31.36 -7.45
CA LEU A 174 -8.98 -32.50 -8.29
C LEU A 174 -9.98 -33.65 -8.18
N GLY A 175 -10.52 -33.90 -6.97
CA GLY A 175 -11.32 -35.10 -6.69
C GLY A 175 -10.46 -36.36 -6.58
N ALA A 176 -11.08 -37.47 -6.15
CA ALA A 176 -10.40 -38.75 -5.90
C ALA A 176 -9.95 -39.45 -7.21
N ASP A 177 -10.64 -39.18 -8.31
CA ASP A 177 -10.37 -39.75 -9.64
C ASP A 177 -9.49 -38.86 -10.52
N HIS A 178 -9.16 -37.66 -10.05
CA HIS A 178 -8.40 -36.63 -10.78
C HIS A 178 -9.09 -36.13 -12.06
N LEU A 179 -10.42 -36.17 -12.09
CA LEU A 179 -11.21 -35.64 -13.20
C LEU A 179 -11.73 -34.21 -12.94
N GLY A 180 -11.27 -33.57 -11.86
CA GLY A 180 -11.64 -32.17 -11.58
C GLY A 180 -13.10 -32.04 -11.15
N ARG A 181 -13.64 -33.00 -10.44
CA ARG A 181 -15.03 -33.09 -9.93
C ARG A 181 -16.07 -33.19 -11.06
N LEU A 182 -15.69 -33.89 -12.13
CA LEU A 182 -16.57 -34.23 -13.25
C LEU A 182 -16.74 -35.74 -13.36
N ASP A 183 -17.94 -36.20 -13.69
CA ASP A 183 -18.30 -37.59 -13.99
C ASP A 183 -18.52 -37.77 -15.50
N ILE A 184 -17.87 -38.77 -16.09
CA ILE A 184 -17.99 -39.10 -17.51
C ILE A 184 -18.60 -40.47 -17.60
N SER A 185 -19.74 -40.56 -18.30
CA SER A 185 -20.45 -41.82 -18.52
C SER A 185 -20.94 -41.93 -19.95
N ARG A 186 -21.10 -43.16 -20.43
CA ARG A 186 -21.59 -43.43 -21.78
C ARG A 186 -22.71 -44.44 -21.74
N VAL A 187 -23.73 -44.16 -22.52
CA VAL A 187 -24.81 -45.10 -22.80
C VAL A 187 -24.95 -45.18 -24.32
N THR A 188 -24.53 -46.31 -24.90
CA THR A 188 -24.52 -46.55 -26.34
C THR A 188 -23.81 -45.40 -27.09
N ASP A 189 -24.56 -44.70 -27.95
CA ASP A 189 -24.11 -43.61 -28.83
C ASP A 189 -24.01 -42.24 -28.15
N THR A 190 -24.26 -42.16 -26.84
CA THR A 190 -24.36 -40.90 -26.10
C THR A 190 -23.34 -40.87 -24.94
N VAL A 191 -22.48 -39.87 -24.93
CA VAL A 191 -21.58 -39.57 -23.84
C VAL A 191 -22.12 -38.41 -23.00
N THR A 192 -22.19 -38.58 -21.70
CA THR A 192 -22.62 -37.57 -20.73
C THR A 192 -21.43 -37.13 -19.89
N LEU A 193 -21.25 -35.82 -19.76
CA LEU A 193 -20.30 -35.19 -18.81
C LEU A 193 -21.14 -34.40 -17.81
N ALA A 194 -21.05 -34.77 -16.53
CA ALA A 194 -21.82 -34.17 -15.44
C ALA A 194 -20.88 -33.57 -14.39
N GLU A 195 -21.31 -32.51 -13.72
CA GLU A 195 -20.63 -32.02 -12.53
C GLU A 195 -20.95 -32.92 -11.32
N GLU A 196 -20.03 -33.04 -10.39
CA GLU A 196 -20.36 -33.51 -9.05
C GLU A 196 -21.09 -32.43 -8.25
N THR A 197 -21.91 -32.85 -7.28
CA THR A 197 -22.61 -31.94 -6.36
C THR A 197 -21.65 -31.38 -5.31
N THR A 198 -20.82 -30.42 -5.70
CA THR A 198 -19.78 -29.79 -4.87
C THR A 198 -19.51 -28.35 -5.31
N VAL A 199 -18.92 -27.55 -4.43
CA VAL A 199 -18.43 -26.17 -4.77
C VAL A 199 -17.06 -26.20 -5.43
N PHE A 200 -16.42 -27.36 -5.48
CA PHE A 200 -15.05 -27.53 -5.99
C PHE A 200 -15.03 -27.96 -7.46
N GLY A 201 -13.81 -27.91 -8.02
CA GLY A 201 -13.50 -28.41 -9.35
C GLY A 201 -13.89 -27.48 -10.49
N MET A 202 -13.86 -28.04 -11.69
CA MET A 202 -14.28 -27.37 -12.92
C MET A 202 -15.81 -27.34 -13.03
N LYS A 203 -16.37 -26.25 -13.57
CA LYS A 203 -17.79 -26.09 -13.83
C LYS A 203 -18.04 -26.03 -15.33
N LEU A 204 -19.11 -26.68 -15.79
CA LEU A 204 -19.46 -26.71 -17.19
C LEU A 204 -20.07 -25.38 -17.64
N SER A 205 -19.42 -24.68 -18.57
CA SER A 205 -19.92 -23.40 -19.10
C SER A 205 -20.55 -23.51 -20.48
N GLY A 206 -20.16 -24.49 -21.29
CA GLY A 206 -20.77 -24.66 -22.62
C GLY A 206 -20.27 -25.85 -23.43
N ILE A 207 -20.95 -26.11 -24.53
CA ILE A 207 -20.53 -27.07 -25.54
C ILE A 207 -20.96 -26.61 -26.94
N THR A 208 -20.08 -26.80 -27.92
CA THR A 208 -20.35 -26.54 -29.34
C THR A 208 -19.78 -27.64 -30.21
N THR A 209 -20.31 -27.79 -31.41
CA THR A 209 -19.78 -28.71 -32.44
C THR A 209 -19.83 -28.07 -33.82
N THR A 210 -18.86 -28.43 -34.66
CA THR A 210 -18.89 -28.07 -36.09
C THR A 210 -19.61 -29.09 -36.96
N SER A 211 -19.96 -30.24 -36.39
CA SER A 211 -20.61 -31.36 -37.11
C SER A 211 -22.13 -31.29 -37.04
N ALA A 212 -22.80 -31.41 -38.16
CA ALA A 212 -24.24 -31.59 -38.19
C ALA A 212 -24.67 -33.01 -37.73
N ASN A 213 -23.72 -33.94 -37.68
CA ASN A 213 -23.96 -35.37 -37.36
C ASN A 213 -23.70 -35.68 -35.88
N ILE A 214 -23.30 -34.66 -35.09
CA ILE A 214 -23.11 -34.75 -33.64
C ILE A 214 -24.14 -33.84 -32.99
N ALA A 215 -25.06 -34.40 -32.24
CA ALA A 215 -26.02 -33.62 -31.46
C ALA A 215 -25.43 -33.35 -30.07
N VAL A 216 -25.34 -32.07 -29.68
CA VAL A 216 -24.85 -31.65 -28.37
C VAL A 216 -25.98 -30.98 -27.59
N THR A 217 -26.02 -31.22 -26.28
CA THR A 217 -26.92 -30.53 -25.36
C THR A 217 -26.10 -29.68 -24.40
N ALA A 218 -26.39 -28.38 -24.35
CA ALA A 218 -25.70 -27.44 -23.44
C ALA A 218 -25.92 -27.83 -21.96
N PRO A 219 -25.03 -27.42 -21.06
CA PRO A 219 -25.17 -27.68 -19.61
C PRO A 219 -26.54 -27.19 -19.10
N GLY A 220 -27.30 -28.08 -18.48
CA GLY A 220 -28.63 -27.79 -17.96
C GLY A 220 -29.29 -29.03 -17.35
N GLY A 221 -30.53 -28.89 -16.92
CA GLY A 221 -31.36 -30.02 -16.52
C GLY A 221 -31.38 -30.39 -15.05
N GLY A 222 -30.85 -29.58 -14.16
CA GLY A 222 -30.96 -29.80 -12.69
C GLY A 222 -29.60 -29.88 -12.01
N PRO A 223 -29.55 -29.93 -10.67
CA PRO A 223 -28.32 -30.23 -9.94
C PRO A 223 -28.07 -31.75 -9.91
N PRO A 224 -26.89 -32.25 -10.33
CA PRO A 224 -25.80 -31.48 -10.93
C PRO A 224 -26.03 -31.14 -12.40
N PRO A 225 -25.45 -29.99 -12.90
CA PRO A 225 -25.47 -29.70 -14.34
C PRO A 225 -24.75 -30.77 -15.14
N ALA A 226 -25.29 -31.08 -16.32
CA ALA A 226 -24.72 -32.07 -17.23
C ALA A 226 -24.86 -31.62 -18.69
N LEU A 227 -23.93 -32.04 -19.54
CA LEU A 227 -24.00 -31.91 -20.99
C LEU A 227 -23.95 -33.28 -21.65
N THR A 228 -24.46 -33.40 -22.87
CA THR A 228 -24.43 -34.65 -23.63
C THR A 228 -23.87 -34.44 -25.03
N VAL A 229 -23.17 -35.46 -25.52
CA VAL A 229 -22.69 -35.58 -26.91
C VAL A 229 -23.24 -36.86 -27.47
N LYS A 230 -24.12 -36.74 -28.45
CA LYS A 230 -24.76 -37.90 -29.11
C LYS A 230 -24.30 -38.00 -30.55
N PHE A 231 -23.77 -39.17 -30.88
CA PHE A 231 -23.35 -39.50 -32.24
C PHE A 231 -24.52 -40.13 -33.00
N GLY A 232 -24.71 -39.71 -34.23
CA GLY A 232 -25.83 -40.12 -35.06
C GLY A 232 -25.38 -40.88 -36.31
N THR A 233 -26.36 -41.18 -37.17
CA THR A 233 -26.13 -41.68 -38.53
C THR A 233 -26.61 -40.61 -39.49
N PRO A 234 -25.78 -40.12 -40.41
CA PRO A 234 -24.39 -40.54 -40.70
C PRO A 234 -23.41 -40.15 -39.59
N LEU A 235 -22.25 -40.82 -39.53
CA LEU A 235 -21.19 -40.55 -38.61
C LEU A 235 -20.53 -39.17 -38.88
N PRO A 236 -19.79 -38.60 -37.92
CA PRO A 236 -19.06 -37.35 -38.14
C PRO A 236 -18.00 -37.53 -39.25
N ASN A 237 -17.62 -36.42 -39.88
CA ASN A 237 -16.53 -36.39 -40.84
C ASN A 237 -15.18 -36.18 -40.14
N ALA A 238 -14.10 -36.69 -40.76
CA ALA A 238 -12.76 -36.36 -40.30
C ALA A 238 -12.51 -34.83 -40.32
N GLY A 239 -12.03 -34.27 -39.22
CA GLY A 239 -11.86 -32.83 -38.98
C GLY A 239 -13.03 -32.14 -38.28
N ASP A 240 -14.18 -32.81 -38.09
CA ASP A 240 -15.26 -32.29 -37.25
C ASP A 240 -14.80 -32.14 -35.79
N LYS A 241 -15.24 -31.08 -35.11
CA LYS A 241 -14.82 -30.72 -33.78
C LYS A 241 -15.97 -30.71 -32.78
N VAL A 242 -15.65 -31.14 -31.56
CA VAL A 242 -16.49 -30.92 -30.38
C VAL A 242 -15.64 -30.09 -29.40
N GLN A 243 -16.18 -28.97 -28.95
CA GLN A 243 -15.56 -28.07 -28.02
C GLN A 243 -16.39 -27.99 -26.75
N VAL A 244 -15.76 -28.32 -25.62
CA VAL A 244 -16.35 -28.23 -24.28
C VAL A 244 -15.65 -27.09 -23.52
N SER A 245 -16.46 -26.21 -22.95
CA SER A 245 -15.96 -25.06 -22.19
C SER A 245 -16.22 -25.22 -20.69
N PHE A 246 -15.27 -24.76 -19.87
CA PHE A 246 -15.27 -24.90 -18.42
C PHE A 246 -14.93 -23.57 -17.76
N THR A 247 -15.59 -23.29 -16.63
CA THR A 247 -15.19 -22.24 -15.71
C THR A 247 -14.32 -22.84 -14.61
N MET A 248 -13.13 -22.30 -14.40
CA MET A 248 -12.17 -22.74 -13.39
C MET A 248 -12.45 -22.11 -12.02
N PRO A 249 -11.89 -22.67 -10.91
CA PRO A 249 -12.09 -22.14 -9.56
C PRO A 249 -11.64 -20.69 -9.34
N ASP A 250 -10.74 -20.17 -10.18
CA ASP A 250 -10.27 -18.78 -10.19
C ASP A 250 -11.09 -17.87 -11.12
N GLY A 251 -12.22 -18.35 -11.63
CA GLY A 251 -13.12 -17.65 -12.54
C GLY A 251 -12.64 -17.56 -13.99
N THR A 252 -11.50 -18.17 -14.34
CA THR A 252 -11.02 -18.21 -15.74
C THR A 252 -11.78 -19.25 -16.56
N GLU A 253 -11.96 -18.97 -17.87
CA GLU A 253 -12.59 -19.88 -18.81
C GLU A 253 -11.53 -20.69 -19.56
N GLU A 254 -11.77 -21.99 -19.69
CA GLU A 254 -10.92 -22.93 -20.41
C GLU A 254 -11.75 -23.82 -21.33
N GLN A 255 -11.09 -24.43 -22.33
CA GLN A 255 -11.80 -25.26 -23.27
C GLN A 255 -10.99 -26.47 -23.71
N ILE A 256 -11.70 -27.58 -23.92
CA ILE A 256 -11.18 -28.80 -24.56
C ILE A 256 -11.77 -28.86 -25.97
N VAL A 257 -10.89 -29.03 -26.97
CA VAL A 257 -11.31 -29.26 -28.35
C VAL A 257 -10.89 -30.66 -28.75
N LEU A 258 -11.90 -31.51 -29.11
CA LEU A 258 -11.69 -32.86 -29.62
C LEU A 258 -12.03 -32.91 -31.11
N VAL A 259 -11.11 -33.47 -31.90
CA VAL A 259 -11.21 -33.52 -33.37
C VAL A 259 -11.46 -34.96 -33.82
N ALA A 260 -12.46 -35.15 -34.66
CA ALA A 260 -12.75 -36.46 -35.24
C ALA A 260 -11.70 -36.85 -36.28
N THR A 261 -11.15 -38.06 -36.19
CA THR A 261 -10.15 -38.57 -37.14
C THR A 261 -10.58 -39.97 -37.66
N SER A 262 -10.25 -40.28 -38.91
CA SER A 262 -10.44 -41.62 -39.48
C SER A 262 -9.19 -42.52 -39.30
N GLY A 263 -8.09 -41.95 -38.84
CA GLY A 263 -6.83 -42.66 -38.56
C GLY A 263 -6.69 -43.04 -37.09
N THR A 264 -5.44 -43.39 -36.67
CA THR A 264 -5.15 -43.56 -35.26
C THR A 264 -5.16 -42.19 -34.57
N PRO A 265 -5.98 -42.02 -33.51
CA PRO A 265 -6.14 -40.73 -32.85
C PRO A 265 -4.83 -40.33 -32.10
N GLY A 266 -4.46 -39.05 -32.20
CA GLY A 266 -3.47 -38.42 -31.42
C GLY A 266 -4.08 -37.71 -30.18
N ASP A 267 -3.25 -36.93 -29.48
CA ASP A 267 -3.74 -36.08 -28.37
C ASP A 267 -4.81 -35.07 -28.86
N GLY A 268 -5.96 -35.03 -28.19
CA GLY A 268 -7.07 -34.16 -28.58
C GLY A 268 -7.87 -34.68 -29.80
N GLU A 269 -7.69 -35.95 -30.19
CA GLU A 269 -8.43 -36.57 -31.29
C GLU A 269 -9.22 -37.78 -30.80
N PHE A 270 -10.36 -38.05 -31.47
CA PHE A 270 -11.13 -39.28 -31.29
C PHE A 270 -11.34 -39.96 -32.62
N GLN A 271 -11.31 -41.30 -32.61
CA GLN A 271 -11.44 -42.10 -33.83
C GLN A 271 -12.95 -42.21 -34.22
N ILE A 272 -13.21 -42.03 -35.51
CA ILE A 272 -14.51 -42.37 -36.10
C ILE A 272 -14.57 -43.89 -36.19
N GLY A 273 -15.46 -44.52 -35.39
CA GLY A 273 -15.63 -45.98 -35.35
C GLY A 273 -16.44 -46.51 -36.53
N ALA A 274 -16.73 -47.82 -36.48
CA ALA A 274 -17.58 -48.49 -37.49
C ALA A 274 -19.06 -48.05 -37.40
N ASP A 275 -19.48 -47.59 -36.22
CA ASP A 275 -20.84 -47.13 -35.93
C ASP A 275 -20.83 -46.02 -34.86
N ALA A 276 -21.99 -45.51 -34.49
CA ALA A 276 -22.13 -44.43 -33.53
C ALA A 276 -21.67 -44.84 -32.10
N ASP A 277 -21.92 -46.09 -31.69
CA ASP A 277 -21.49 -46.60 -30.39
C ASP A 277 -19.96 -46.69 -30.28
N ALA A 278 -19.30 -47.24 -31.32
CA ALA A 278 -17.84 -47.30 -31.36
C ALA A 278 -17.18 -45.90 -31.45
N THR A 279 -17.81 -44.96 -32.13
CA THR A 279 -17.37 -43.54 -32.18
C THR A 279 -17.53 -42.87 -30.83
N ALA A 280 -18.65 -43.08 -30.15
CA ALA A 280 -18.90 -42.58 -28.80
C ALA A 280 -17.92 -43.15 -27.77
N ALA A 281 -17.53 -44.44 -27.89
CA ALA A 281 -16.53 -45.06 -27.01
C ALA A 281 -15.12 -44.43 -27.20
N SER A 282 -14.73 -44.15 -28.44
CA SER A 282 -13.47 -43.46 -28.73
C SER A 282 -13.51 -42.00 -28.19
N PHE A 283 -14.62 -41.29 -28.39
CA PHE A 283 -14.81 -39.93 -27.85
C PHE A 283 -14.76 -39.90 -26.33
N GLU A 284 -15.43 -40.85 -25.63
CA GLU A 284 -15.37 -40.99 -24.17
C GLU A 284 -13.94 -41.15 -23.68
N THR A 285 -13.14 -41.99 -24.34
CA THR A 285 -11.71 -42.20 -24.00
C THR A 285 -10.90 -40.92 -24.18
N ALA A 286 -11.07 -40.24 -25.32
CA ALA A 286 -10.38 -39.01 -25.65
C ALA A 286 -10.79 -37.86 -24.68
N LEU A 287 -12.08 -37.74 -24.38
CA LEU A 287 -12.60 -36.74 -23.43
C LEU A 287 -12.06 -36.98 -22.02
N THR A 288 -12.08 -38.22 -21.53
CA THR A 288 -11.55 -38.58 -20.21
C THR A 288 -10.05 -38.24 -20.09
N GLY A 289 -9.27 -38.58 -21.12
CA GLY A 289 -7.83 -38.22 -21.17
C GLY A 289 -7.59 -36.71 -21.15
N SER A 290 -8.36 -35.97 -21.95
CA SER A 290 -8.24 -34.50 -22.03
C SER A 290 -8.72 -33.79 -20.77
N VAL A 291 -9.81 -34.24 -20.15
CA VAL A 291 -10.32 -33.73 -18.86
C VAL A 291 -9.29 -33.99 -17.75
N LYS A 292 -8.75 -35.20 -17.68
CA LYS A 292 -7.69 -35.54 -16.70
C LYS A 292 -6.45 -34.67 -16.88
N GLN A 293 -5.99 -34.49 -18.12
CA GLN A 293 -4.86 -33.60 -18.40
C GLN A 293 -5.15 -32.15 -18.00
N LEU A 294 -6.33 -31.64 -18.32
CA LEU A 294 -6.76 -30.29 -17.92
C LEU A 294 -6.80 -30.16 -16.40
N ALA A 295 -7.31 -31.17 -15.70
CA ALA A 295 -7.37 -31.21 -14.24
C ALA A 295 -5.96 -31.19 -13.62
N GLU A 296 -5.05 -32.04 -14.09
CA GLU A 296 -3.69 -32.16 -13.53
C GLU A 296 -2.77 -30.98 -13.90
N THR A 297 -3.19 -30.12 -14.84
CA THR A 297 -2.40 -28.94 -15.28
C THR A 297 -3.09 -27.64 -14.91
N THR A 298 -4.07 -27.25 -15.70
CA THR A 298 -4.71 -25.94 -15.63
C THR A 298 -5.55 -25.76 -14.36
N LEU A 299 -6.30 -26.81 -13.97
CA LEU A 299 -7.09 -26.77 -12.73
C LEU A 299 -6.20 -26.65 -11.50
N VAL A 300 -5.07 -27.35 -11.43
CA VAL A 300 -4.11 -27.22 -10.29
C VAL A 300 -3.58 -25.78 -10.19
N SER A 301 -3.31 -25.13 -11.32
CA SER A 301 -2.91 -23.72 -11.33
C SER A 301 -4.04 -22.81 -10.84
N ALA A 302 -5.26 -23.01 -11.35
CA ALA A 302 -6.44 -22.24 -10.94
C ALA A 302 -6.78 -22.44 -9.45
N SER A 303 -6.67 -23.67 -8.94
CA SER A 303 -6.86 -24.00 -7.52
C SER A 303 -5.92 -23.23 -6.61
N ALA A 304 -4.65 -23.07 -7.02
CA ALA A 304 -3.67 -22.30 -6.24
C ALA A 304 -4.05 -20.81 -6.16
N TYR A 305 -4.55 -20.24 -7.26
CA TYR A 305 -5.05 -18.87 -7.25
C TYR A 305 -6.33 -18.71 -6.44
N ALA A 306 -7.29 -19.60 -6.59
CA ALA A 306 -8.52 -19.59 -5.78
C ALA A 306 -8.19 -19.70 -4.27
N ALA A 307 -7.20 -20.52 -3.92
CA ALA A 307 -6.70 -20.59 -2.54
C ALA A 307 -6.00 -19.30 -2.11
N ALA A 308 -5.22 -18.65 -3.00
CA ALA A 308 -4.54 -17.40 -2.70
C ALA A 308 -5.53 -16.24 -2.51
N GLU A 309 -6.54 -16.14 -3.36
CA GLU A 309 -7.62 -15.15 -3.23
C GLU A 309 -8.38 -15.29 -1.91
N ASN A 310 -8.68 -16.53 -1.53
CA ASN A 310 -9.35 -16.82 -0.27
C ASN A 310 -8.46 -16.54 0.95
N PHE A 311 -7.17 -16.87 0.90
CA PHE A 311 -6.25 -16.70 2.03
C PHE A 311 -5.79 -15.26 2.22
N PHE A 312 -5.44 -14.58 1.12
CA PHE A 312 -4.99 -13.18 1.10
C PHE A 312 -6.15 -12.25 0.73
N ASN A 313 -7.31 -12.44 1.35
CA ASN A 313 -8.43 -11.53 1.19
C ASN A 313 -8.14 -10.18 1.86
N GLY A 314 -8.57 -9.08 1.21
CA GLY A 314 -8.29 -7.71 1.69
C GLY A 314 -9.35 -7.12 2.61
N GLN A 315 -10.51 -7.77 2.70
CA GLN A 315 -11.69 -7.20 3.35
C GLN A 315 -11.95 -7.75 4.76
N GLY A 316 -10.94 -8.34 5.40
CA GLY A 316 -11.10 -8.92 6.74
C GLY A 316 -12.05 -10.12 6.81
N GLU A 317 -12.40 -10.68 5.65
CA GLU A 317 -13.22 -11.87 5.56
C GLU A 317 -12.47 -13.09 6.13
N GLN A 318 -13.23 -14.02 6.69
CA GLN A 318 -12.65 -15.25 7.23
C GLN A 318 -12.12 -16.12 6.08
N VAL A 319 -10.91 -16.64 6.24
CA VAL A 319 -10.35 -17.62 5.31
C VAL A 319 -11.21 -18.89 5.36
N MET A 320 -11.79 -19.26 4.20
CA MET A 320 -12.57 -20.48 4.10
C MET A 320 -11.65 -21.69 3.93
N ARG A 321 -11.89 -22.74 4.69
CA ARG A 321 -11.16 -24.01 4.66
C ARG A 321 -12.01 -25.11 4.02
N VAL A 322 -11.38 -26.06 3.38
CA VAL A 322 -12.06 -27.25 2.89
C VAL A 322 -12.57 -28.07 4.06
N ASP A 323 -13.83 -28.53 4.00
CA ASP A 323 -14.43 -29.40 5.02
C ASP A 323 -13.87 -30.83 4.90
N GLY A 324 -12.85 -31.13 5.70
CA GLY A 324 -12.13 -32.41 5.63
C GLY A 324 -11.22 -32.63 6.83
N PRO A 325 -10.40 -33.68 6.88
CA PRO A 325 -10.19 -34.75 5.90
C PRO A 325 -11.33 -35.79 5.85
N PRO A 326 -11.50 -36.52 4.73
CA PRO A 326 -10.69 -36.49 3.51
C PRO A 326 -11.04 -35.30 2.60
N PHE A 327 -10.02 -34.66 2.01
CA PHE A 327 -10.21 -33.43 1.23
C PHE A 327 -10.63 -33.69 -0.23
N ASP A 328 -10.20 -34.80 -0.82
CA ASP A 328 -10.53 -35.25 -2.17
C ASP A 328 -12.01 -35.60 -2.39
N SER A 329 -12.73 -35.87 -1.32
CA SER A 329 -14.17 -36.14 -1.33
C SER A 329 -14.99 -35.04 -0.66
N ALA A 330 -14.36 -33.94 -0.25
CA ALA A 330 -15.05 -32.81 0.35
C ALA A 330 -16.04 -32.18 -0.65
N THR A 331 -17.17 -31.68 -0.13
CA THR A 331 -18.23 -31.07 -0.94
C THR A 331 -18.46 -29.61 -0.61
N GLY A 332 -17.93 -29.10 0.51
CA GLY A 332 -18.18 -27.74 0.99
C GLY A 332 -16.99 -27.09 1.67
N LEU A 333 -17.18 -25.85 2.02
CA LEU A 333 -16.22 -25.02 2.75
C LEU A 333 -16.73 -24.74 4.17
N ILE A 334 -15.83 -24.65 5.12
CA ILE A 334 -16.07 -24.21 6.50
C ILE A 334 -15.25 -22.95 6.80
N ALA A 335 -15.78 -22.10 7.66
CA ALA A 335 -15.06 -20.89 8.06
C ALA A 335 -13.84 -21.25 8.94
N GLY A 336 -12.67 -20.79 8.54
CA GLY A 336 -11.47 -20.82 9.36
C GLY A 336 -11.60 -19.88 10.56
N THR A 337 -10.87 -20.16 11.61
CA THR A 337 -10.83 -19.35 12.83
C THR A 337 -9.40 -18.93 13.14
N SER A 338 -9.22 -17.89 13.94
CA SER A 338 -7.88 -17.48 14.42
C SER A 338 -7.13 -18.56 15.20
N ALA A 339 -7.82 -19.63 15.64
CA ALA A 339 -7.22 -20.78 16.32
C ALA A 339 -6.67 -21.83 15.34
N ASN A 340 -7.23 -21.96 14.13
CA ASN A 340 -6.87 -23.02 13.18
C ASN A 340 -6.33 -22.50 11.84
N THR A 341 -6.33 -21.19 11.60
CA THR A 341 -5.88 -20.58 10.34
C THR A 341 -5.07 -19.32 10.64
N MET A 342 -3.97 -19.12 9.94
CA MET A 342 -3.16 -17.90 10.04
C MET A 342 -3.91 -16.71 9.42
N LEU A 343 -3.81 -15.57 10.10
CA LEU A 343 -4.15 -14.28 9.51
C LEU A 343 -2.87 -13.66 8.98
N TRP A 344 -2.86 -13.28 7.73
CA TRP A 344 -1.68 -12.69 7.09
C TRP A 344 -1.56 -11.19 7.40
N TYR A 345 -2.69 -10.48 7.55
CA TYR A 345 -2.78 -9.05 7.80
C TYR A 345 -3.55 -8.77 9.10
N THR A 346 -3.01 -7.89 9.93
CA THR A 346 -3.57 -7.49 11.23
C THR A 346 -3.67 -5.97 11.39
N GLY A 347 -3.38 -5.22 10.32
CA GLY A 347 -3.51 -3.76 10.28
C GLY A 347 -4.96 -3.28 10.29
N GLU A 348 -5.16 -2.01 9.98
CA GLU A 348 -6.47 -1.41 9.78
C GLU A 348 -7.05 -1.80 8.42
N ASP A 349 -8.35 -1.98 8.35
CA ASP A 349 -9.09 -2.19 7.11
C ASP A 349 -10.05 -1.00 6.90
N SER A 350 -9.64 -0.05 6.08
CA SER A 350 -10.39 1.17 5.77
C SER A 350 -10.62 1.30 4.27
N ALA A 351 -11.82 1.70 3.89
CA ALA A 351 -12.14 2.00 2.49
C ALA A 351 -11.40 3.24 1.93
N ASP A 352 -10.86 4.09 2.81
CA ASP A 352 -10.02 5.24 2.45
C ASP A 352 -8.67 5.17 3.18
N PRO A 353 -7.70 4.40 2.65
CA PRO A 353 -6.41 4.21 3.28
C PRO A 353 -5.65 5.52 3.53
N ARG A 354 -5.73 6.50 2.60
CA ARG A 354 -5.00 7.77 2.72
C ARG A 354 -5.42 8.56 3.96
N SER A 355 -6.69 8.48 4.37
CA SER A 355 -7.22 9.21 5.54
C SER A 355 -6.86 8.57 6.88
N THR A 356 -6.35 7.34 6.90
CA THR A 356 -6.03 6.59 8.14
C THR A 356 -4.86 7.20 8.90
N VAL A 357 -3.91 7.79 8.19
CA VAL A 357 -2.79 8.53 8.78
C VAL A 357 -2.75 9.93 8.18
N THR A 358 -2.92 10.92 9.03
CA THR A 358 -2.92 12.32 8.60
C THR A 358 -1.92 13.15 9.39
N ALA A 359 -1.38 14.20 8.77
CA ALA A 359 -0.54 15.17 9.43
C ALA A 359 -1.11 16.58 9.25
N ARG A 360 -1.11 17.35 10.32
CA ARG A 360 -1.47 18.76 10.27
C ARG A 360 -0.27 19.57 9.80
N VAL A 361 -0.37 20.12 8.61
CA VAL A 361 0.71 20.87 7.93
C VAL A 361 0.43 22.38 7.84
N GLY A 362 -0.70 22.84 8.38
CA GLY A 362 -1.09 24.25 8.40
C GLY A 362 -2.32 24.51 9.24
N GLU A 363 -2.75 25.78 9.32
CA GLU A 363 -3.99 26.15 10.00
C GLU A 363 -5.19 25.66 9.18
N GLY A 364 -5.85 24.59 9.65
CA GLY A 364 -6.97 23.96 8.94
C GLY A 364 -6.56 23.07 7.75
N THR A 365 -5.27 22.82 7.53
CA THR A 365 -4.79 21.96 6.44
C THR A 365 -4.16 20.70 7.00
N THR A 366 -4.69 19.55 6.56
CA THR A 366 -4.16 18.22 6.86
C THR A 366 -3.81 17.52 5.55
N VAL A 367 -2.78 16.69 5.56
CA VAL A 367 -2.40 15.82 4.43
C VAL A 367 -2.49 14.38 4.91
N GLY A 368 -3.24 13.56 4.16
CA GLY A 368 -3.35 12.13 4.37
C GLY A 368 -2.27 11.39 3.59
N TYR A 369 -1.63 10.40 4.23
CA TYR A 369 -0.57 9.57 3.63
C TYR A 369 -0.56 8.14 4.17
N GLY A 370 -1.66 7.70 4.79
CA GLY A 370 -1.81 6.33 5.27
C GLY A 370 -1.71 5.31 4.13
N VAL A 371 -1.13 4.15 4.39
CA VAL A 371 -1.04 3.01 3.47
C VAL A 371 -1.43 1.75 4.23
N GLN A 372 -2.11 0.84 3.55
CA GLN A 372 -2.55 -0.43 4.12
C GLN A 372 -2.05 -1.58 3.26
N ALA A 373 -1.43 -2.60 3.87
CA ALA A 373 -0.91 -3.76 3.14
C ALA A 373 -2.01 -4.60 2.48
N ASN A 374 -3.28 -4.40 2.86
CA ASN A 374 -4.45 -5.05 2.23
C ASN A 374 -5.05 -4.25 1.06
N GLU A 375 -4.37 -3.23 0.53
CA GLU A 375 -4.77 -2.59 -0.71
C GLU A 375 -4.57 -3.53 -1.91
N SER A 376 -5.43 -3.42 -2.91
CA SER A 376 -5.55 -4.40 -4.01
C SER A 376 -4.23 -4.66 -4.77
N GLY A 377 -3.38 -3.66 -4.95
CA GLY A 377 -2.08 -3.81 -5.61
C GLY A 377 -1.14 -4.73 -4.87
N PHE A 378 -1.04 -4.56 -3.53
CA PHE A 378 -0.22 -5.45 -2.71
C PHE A 378 -0.80 -6.86 -2.67
N ILE A 379 -2.13 -7.00 -2.52
CA ILE A 379 -2.81 -8.29 -2.51
C ILE A 379 -2.55 -9.04 -3.82
N ASN A 380 -2.71 -8.41 -4.98
CA ASN A 380 -2.48 -9.04 -6.28
C ASN A 380 -1.05 -9.57 -6.42
N LEU A 381 -0.06 -8.77 -6.00
CA LEU A 381 1.34 -9.18 -6.02
C LEU A 381 1.60 -10.37 -5.08
N ILE A 382 1.10 -10.29 -3.83
CA ILE A 382 1.22 -11.34 -2.82
C ILE A 382 0.57 -12.65 -3.30
N GLN A 383 -0.67 -12.59 -3.80
CA GLN A 383 -1.40 -13.74 -4.32
C GLN A 383 -0.66 -14.39 -5.49
N THR A 384 -0.14 -13.59 -6.40
CA THR A 384 0.62 -14.06 -7.56
C THR A 384 1.89 -14.79 -7.15
N LEU A 385 2.68 -14.19 -6.26
CA LEU A 385 3.93 -14.79 -5.79
C LEU A 385 3.68 -16.04 -4.94
N ALA A 386 2.69 -16.00 -4.04
CA ALA A 386 2.33 -17.11 -3.16
C ALA A 386 1.81 -18.31 -3.96
N ALA A 387 0.92 -18.09 -4.95
CA ALA A 387 0.37 -19.15 -5.80
C ALA A 387 1.47 -19.90 -6.55
N VAL A 388 2.49 -19.19 -7.05
CA VAL A 388 3.66 -19.81 -7.69
C VAL A 388 4.55 -20.52 -6.67
N ALA A 389 4.78 -19.93 -5.51
CA ALA A 389 5.69 -20.45 -4.49
C ALA A 389 5.24 -21.79 -3.88
N VAL A 390 3.95 -22.13 -3.95
CA VAL A 390 3.42 -23.42 -3.48
C VAL A 390 3.39 -24.49 -4.55
N GLN A 391 3.77 -24.18 -5.80
CA GLN A 391 3.88 -25.16 -6.87
C GLN A 391 5.16 -25.98 -6.77
N ASP A 392 5.11 -27.13 -7.40
CA ASP A 392 6.26 -27.99 -7.64
C ASP A 392 6.23 -28.45 -9.12
N PHE A 393 7.38 -28.37 -9.80
CA PHE A 393 7.51 -28.70 -11.20
C PHE A 393 8.68 -29.70 -11.40
N PRO A 394 8.54 -30.95 -10.92
CA PRO A 394 9.60 -31.93 -11.06
C PRO A 394 9.76 -32.41 -12.52
N ASP A 395 11.00 -32.68 -12.95
CA ASP A 395 11.29 -33.22 -14.29
C ASP A 395 10.64 -34.57 -14.57
N SER A 396 10.38 -35.35 -13.51
CA SER A 396 9.75 -36.65 -13.61
C SER A 396 8.25 -36.61 -13.92
N ASP A 397 7.62 -35.44 -13.77
CA ASP A 397 6.19 -35.26 -14.04
C ASP A 397 5.99 -34.64 -15.43
N PRO A 398 5.41 -35.40 -16.40
CA PRO A 398 5.20 -34.92 -17.76
C PRO A 398 4.21 -33.75 -17.87
N THR A 399 3.44 -33.48 -16.79
CA THR A 399 2.49 -32.37 -16.73
C THR A 399 3.12 -31.05 -16.26
N SER A 400 4.34 -31.10 -15.72
CA SER A 400 5.03 -29.94 -15.11
C SER A 400 5.15 -28.74 -16.06
N GLU A 401 5.52 -28.99 -17.32
CA GLU A 401 5.67 -27.94 -18.33
C GLU A 401 4.33 -27.23 -18.64
N LYS A 402 3.26 -28.01 -18.86
CA LYS A 402 1.92 -27.48 -19.12
C LYS A 402 1.36 -26.73 -17.90
N ARG A 403 1.60 -27.25 -16.69
CA ARG A 403 1.21 -26.64 -15.44
C ARG A 403 1.94 -25.31 -15.23
N TYR A 404 3.26 -25.27 -15.47
CA TYR A 404 4.04 -24.05 -15.44
C TYR A 404 3.52 -23.00 -16.44
N SER A 405 3.32 -23.37 -17.70
CA SER A 405 2.80 -22.47 -18.73
C SER A 405 1.42 -21.90 -18.36
N SER A 406 0.51 -22.76 -17.87
CA SER A 406 -0.81 -22.33 -17.36
C SER A 406 -0.70 -21.33 -16.19
N MET A 407 0.23 -21.57 -15.25
CA MET A 407 0.49 -20.67 -14.14
C MET A 407 1.01 -19.31 -14.63
N MET A 408 1.97 -19.31 -15.56
CA MET A 408 2.56 -18.08 -16.10
C MET A 408 1.55 -17.28 -16.92
N SER A 409 0.69 -17.93 -17.68
CA SER A 409 -0.40 -17.24 -18.40
C SER A 409 -1.36 -16.52 -17.46
N ARG A 410 -1.69 -17.13 -16.32
CA ARG A 410 -2.52 -16.51 -15.27
C ARG A 410 -1.80 -15.33 -14.61
N ASN A 411 -0.50 -15.47 -14.31
CA ASN A 411 0.30 -14.38 -13.78
C ASN A 411 0.33 -13.18 -14.74
N ALA A 412 0.56 -13.43 -16.03
CA ALA A 412 0.59 -12.37 -17.03
C ALA A 412 -0.76 -11.62 -17.12
N ALA A 413 -1.88 -12.32 -17.01
CA ALA A 413 -3.21 -11.71 -16.99
C ALA A 413 -3.47 -10.90 -15.71
N ARG A 414 -3.00 -11.37 -14.55
CA ARG A 414 -3.19 -10.71 -13.25
C ARG A 414 -2.32 -9.47 -13.08
N LEU A 415 -1.08 -9.52 -13.56
CA LEU A 415 -0.10 -8.43 -13.51
C LEU A 415 -0.09 -7.59 -14.79
N ALA A 416 -1.15 -7.61 -15.59
CA ALA A 416 -1.22 -6.84 -16.83
C ALA A 416 -1.29 -5.33 -16.57
N ASP A 417 -0.61 -4.52 -17.41
CA ASP A 417 -0.58 -3.04 -17.33
C ASP A 417 -1.97 -2.40 -17.28
N THR A 418 -2.99 -3.08 -17.80
CA THR A 418 -4.39 -2.61 -17.71
C THR A 418 -4.92 -2.54 -16.27
N LYS A 419 -4.25 -3.18 -15.33
CA LYS A 419 -4.56 -3.16 -13.89
C LYS A 419 -3.95 -1.96 -13.16
N ASP A 420 -2.89 -1.36 -13.71
CA ASP A 420 -2.13 -0.28 -13.08
C ASP A 420 -2.98 0.99 -12.85
N ASN A 421 -4.02 1.21 -13.62
CA ASN A 421 -4.94 2.33 -13.47
C ASN A 421 -6.15 2.07 -12.54
N GLN A 422 -6.20 0.90 -11.89
CA GLN A 422 -7.28 0.61 -10.95
C GLN A 422 -7.02 1.25 -9.59
N PRO A 423 -8.06 1.70 -8.87
CA PRO A 423 -7.90 2.21 -7.51
C PRO A 423 -7.22 1.16 -6.61
N GLY A 424 -6.24 1.60 -5.81
CA GLY A 424 -5.47 0.73 -4.93
C GLY A 424 -4.38 -0.09 -5.62
N SER A 425 -4.14 0.06 -6.94
CA SER A 425 -2.96 -0.50 -7.62
C SER A 425 -1.67 0.14 -7.10
N LEU A 426 -0.52 -0.53 -7.26
CA LEU A 426 0.78 0.02 -6.85
C LEU A 426 1.04 1.38 -7.50
N ALA A 427 0.74 1.51 -8.79
CA ALA A 427 0.88 2.75 -9.53
C ALA A 427 -0.04 3.86 -8.99
N ALA A 428 -1.31 3.55 -8.70
CA ALA A 428 -2.25 4.51 -8.13
C ALA A 428 -1.81 4.99 -6.74
N ILE A 429 -1.38 4.07 -5.87
CA ILE A 429 -0.85 4.39 -4.53
C ILE A 429 0.36 5.32 -4.64
N THR A 430 1.30 5.01 -5.55
CA THR A 430 2.50 5.82 -5.78
C THR A 430 2.14 7.24 -6.21
N VAL A 431 1.17 7.40 -7.12
CA VAL A 431 0.68 8.73 -7.56
C VAL A 431 0.04 9.49 -6.40
N GLU A 432 -0.78 8.85 -5.58
CA GLU A 432 -1.42 9.48 -4.41
C GLU A 432 -0.40 9.94 -3.36
N LEU A 433 0.62 9.12 -3.07
CA LEU A 433 1.71 9.49 -2.18
C LEU A 433 2.57 10.64 -2.75
N GLY A 434 2.85 10.61 -4.06
CA GLY A 434 3.54 11.69 -4.76
C GLY A 434 2.77 13.02 -4.71
N LEU A 435 1.44 12.98 -4.79
CA LEU A 435 0.59 14.16 -4.60
C LEU A 435 0.69 14.69 -3.16
N ALA A 436 0.67 13.80 -2.16
CA ALA A 436 0.86 14.18 -0.76
C ALA A 436 2.24 14.85 -0.55
N GLN A 437 3.30 14.29 -1.13
CA GLN A 437 4.66 14.83 -1.07
C GLN A 437 4.77 16.21 -1.75
N SER A 438 4.21 16.37 -2.94
CA SER A 438 4.15 17.66 -3.65
C SER A 438 3.39 18.71 -2.85
N THR A 439 2.28 18.32 -2.24
CA THR A 439 1.46 19.21 -1.39
C THR A 439 2.23 19.66 -0.15
N THR A 440 2.91 18.74 0.55
CA THR A 440 3.72 19.08 1.73
C THR A 440 4.89 19.97 1.36
N GLY A 441 5.54 19.73 0.21
CA GLY A 441 6.63 20.56 -0.32
C GLY A 441 6.19 22.00 -0.57
N ALA A 442 5.10 22.19 -1.30
CA ALA A 442 4.54 23.51 -1.58
C ALA A 442 4.13 24.28 -0.31
N ILE A 443 3.60 23.57 0.69
CA ILE A 443 3.25 24.15 1.99
C ILE A 443 4.51 24.54 2.77
N ALA A 444 5.57 23.71 2.76
CA ALA A 444 6.84 23.99 3.41
C ALA A 444 7.49 25.28 2.85
N GLU A 445 7.52 25.44 1.53
CA GLU A 445 8.04 26.64 0.87
C GLU A 445 7.26 27.88 1.31
N ARG A 446 5.91 27.79 1.30
CA ARG A 446 5.04 28.90 1.75
C ARG A 446 5.28 29.24 3.22
N HIS A 447 5.46 28.26 4.10
CA HIS A 447 5.78 28.50 5.52
C HIS A 447 7.14 29.17 5.67
N THR A 448 8.13 28.75 4.90
CA THR A 448 9.47 29.37 4.91
C THR A 448 9.41 30.83 4.50
N ALA A 449 8.74 31.14 3.39
CA ALA A 449 8.57 32.51 2.93
C ALA A 449 7.80 33.37 3.96
N HIS A 450 6.74 32.81 4.55
CA HIS A 450 5.94 33.51 5.55
C HIS A 450 6.69 33.72 6.86
N SER A 451 7.48 32.74 7.30
CA SER A 451 8.35 32.87 8.48
C SER A 451 9.40 33.97 8.28
N ALA A 452 10.02 34.04 7.11
CA ALA A 452 10.96 35.11 6.77
C ALA A 452 10.30 36.49 6.80
N GLN A 453 9.08 36.63 6.28
CA GLN A 453 8.32 37.87 6.34
C GLN A 453 8.00 38.29 7.78
N LEU A 454 7.56 37.33 8.62
CA LEU A 454 7.28 37.59 10.04
C LEU A 454 8.57 37.97 10.79
N GLY A 455 9.70 37.33 10.47
CA GLY A 455 11.01 37.68 11.01
C GLY A 455 11.41 39.13 10.68
N ASN A 456 11.27 39.54 9.42
CA ASN A 456 11.53 40.92 9.01
C ASN A 456 10.60 41.94 9.70
N MET A 457 9.33 41.58 9.93
CA MET A 457 8.39 42.43 10.69
C MET A 457 8.79 42.52 12.17
N LEU A 458 9.24 41.43 12.75
CA LEU A 458 9.71 41.37 14.13
C LEU A 458 10.99 42.24 14.30
N GLU A 459 11.95 42.09 13.39
CA GLU A 459 13.16 42.91 13.36
C GLU A 459 12.84 44.39 13.27
N GLN A 460 11.85 44.82 12.45
CA GLN A 460 11.44 46.22 12.36
C GLN A 460 10.85 46.77 13.68
N ILE A 461 10.24 45.90 14.49
CA ILE A 461 9.65 46.25 15.78
C ILE A 461 10.76 46.28 16.88
N GLU A 462 11.67 45.34 16.84
CA GLU A 462 12.71 45.13 17.86
C GLU A 462 13.97 45.94 17.62
N ALA A 463 14.31 46.23 16.36
CA ALA A 463 15.53 46.93 16.02
C ALA A 463 15.57 48.37 16.56
N ALA A 464 16.64 48.73 17.18
CA ALA A 464 16.90 50.07 17.64
C ALA A 464 17.33 50.98 16.48
N PRO A 465 16.74 52.17 16.35
CA PRO A 465 17.15 53.12 15.30
C PRO A 465 18.53 53.73 15.67
N THR A 466 19.60 53.02 15.37
CA THR A 466 20.98 53.30 15.83
C THR A 466 21.43 54.69 15.56
N GLU A 467 21.08 55.27 14.40
CA GLU A 467 21.42 56.68 14.05
C GLU A 467 20.74 57.67 14.98
N THR A 468 19.44 57.48 15.26
CA THR A 468 18.69 58.34 16.18
C THR A 468 19.19 58.22 17.61
N ILE A 469 19.50 57.01 18.04
CA ILE A 469 20.03 56.72 19.37
C ILE A 469 21.43 57.37 19.54
N ALA A 470 22.31 57.26 18.54
CA ALA A 470 23.62 57.90 18.58
C ALA A 470 23.52 59.44 18.70
N MET A 471 22.59 60.05 17.96
CA MET A 471 22.32 61.51 18.07
C MET A 471 21.79 61.88 19.44
N GLU A 472 20.86 61.07 20.01
CA GLU A 472 20.27 61.32 21.33
C GLU A 472 21.35 61.15 22.44
N ILE A 473 22.25 60.18 22.31
CA ILE A 473 23.40 59.97 23.21
C ILE A 473 24.30 61.19 23.21
N LEU A 474 24.66 61.75 22.02
CA LEU A 474 25.47 62.96 21.91
C LEU A 474 24.77 64.17 22.54
N ALA A 475 23.51 64.37 22.27
CA ALA A 475 22.69 65.45 22.84
C ALA A 475 22.57 65.31 24.38
N LEU A 476 22.35 64.12 24.90
CA LEU A 476 22.30 63.84 26.34
C LEU A 476 23.63 64.03 27.00
N LYS A 477 24.74 63.60 26.39
CA LYS A 477 26.09 63.82 26.88
C LYS A 477 26.36 65.35 27.06
N THR A 478 26.07 66.14 26.04
CA THR A 478 26.22 67.59 26.10
C THR A 478 25.36 68.22 27.20
N ARG A 479 24.09 67.75 27.35
CA ARG A 479 23.19 68.28 28.41
C ARG A 479 23.65 67.82 29.80
N LEU A 480 24.19 66.63 29.96
CA LEU A 480 24.74 66.14 31.23
C LEU A 480 25.99 66.96 31.63
N GLU A 481 26.90 67.24 30.70
CA GLU A 481 28.05 68.08 30.90
C GLU A 481 27.67 69.51 31.33
N ALA A 482 26.71 70.13 30.65
CA ALA A 482 26.15 71.42 30.99
C ALA A 482 25.44 71.42 32.34
N SER A 483 24.68 70.36 32.68
CA SER A 483 24.01 70.23 33.96
C SER A 483 24.97 70.01 35.12
N TYR A 484 26.08 69.31 34.95
CA TYR A 484 27.11 69.12 35.93
C TYR A 484 27.81 70.50 36.21
N GLN A 485 28.11 71.27 35.13
CA GLN A 485 28.73 72.61 35.30
C GLN A 485 27.79 73.58 36.03
N THR A 486 26.48 73.59 35.65
CA THR A 486 25.54 74.49 36.32
C THR A 486 25.29 74.10 37.78
N THR A 487 25.20 72.76 38.06
CA THR A 487 25.05 72.29 39.45
C THR A 487 26.29 72.60 40.32
N ALA A 488 27.49 72.44 39.75
CA ALA A 488 28.73 72.81 40.45
C ALA A 488 28.77 74.31 40.77
N LEU A 489 28.40 75.20 39.79
CA LEU A 489 28.25 76.62 39.98
C LEU A 489 27.24 77.00 41.08
N LEU A 490 26.02 76.35 41.04
CA LEU A 490 25.00 76.56 42.05
C LEU A 490 25.46 76.08 43.46
N SER A 491 26.18 74.98 43.51
CA SER A 491 26.76 74.45 44.77
C SER A 491 27.79 75.45 45.36
N GLN A 492 28.68 76.05 44.52
CA GLN A 492 29.64 77.08 44.95
C GLN A 492 28.94 78.36 45.39
N LEU A 493 27.88 78.82 44.74
CA LEU A 493 27.06 79.96 45.12
C LEU A 493 26.32 79.74 46.45
N SER A 494 25.80 78.51 46.69
CA SER A 494 25.13 78.12 47.92
C SER A 494 26.12 78.10 49.09
N LEU A 495 27.36 77.63 48.91
CA LEU A 495 28.39 77.55 49.93
C LEU A 495 28.86 78.96 50.30
N VAL A 496 29.00 79.90 49.35
CA VAL A 496 29.39 81.31 49.57
C VAL A 496 28.29 82.08 50.35
N ASN A 497 27.00 81.79 50.10
CA ASN A 497 25.88 82.33 50.84
C ASN A 497 25.72 81.80 52.28
N TYR A 498 26.26 80.60 52.57
CA TYR A 498 26.25 80.02 53.94
C TYR A 498 27.43 80.44 54.83
N MET A 499 28.47 80.94 54.21
CA MET A 499 29.70 81.45 54.92
C MET A 499 29.71 82.98 55.15
N ARG A 500 28.64 83.68 54.84
CA ARG A 500 28.35 85.06 55.18
C ARG A 500 27.20 85.04 56.20
#